data_f6a119d46be460c774acc8b283d7aa35
#
_entry.id   f6a119d46be460c774acc8b283d7aa35
#
_cell.length_a   1.000
_cell.length_b   1.000
_cell.length_c   1.000
_cell.angle_alpha   90.00
_cell.angle_beta   90.00
_cell.angle_gamma   90.00
#
_symmetry.space_group_name_H-M   'P 1'
#
loop_
_entity.id
_entity.type
_entity.pdbx_description
1 polymer ?
#
loop_
_entity_poly.entity_id
_entity_poly.type
_entity_poly.pdbx_seq_one_letter_code
_entity_poly.pdbx_strand_id
1 'polypeptide(L)'
;DVDKYKNLLISKVDQIRVASPDTAIMIVSAPESLKNIAGQCGIRPIKLTAIQNVQYQVAQQKHTLYWNWQQAMGGECSMKSWINQGLGRKDGVHFSEAGYQKLGQALAEDLLSFVGLQQSYNTPTNTEVNVAKSSQQYKPSTNTGYASICLEGTKECKSISF
;
A
#
# COMPACT_ATOMS: atom_id res chain seq x y z
N ASP A 1 -5.49 -1.46 -22.53
CA ASP A 1 -6.18 -0.19 -22.54
C ASP A 1 -6.43 0.27 -21.11
N VAL A 2 -5.92 1.44 -20.75
CA VAL A 2 -5.98 2.00 -19.37
C VAL A 2 -7.41 2.43 -19.04
N ASP A 3 -8.15 2.97 -20.02
CA ASP A 3 -9.53 3.40 -19.83
C ASP A 3 -10.48 2.22 -19.59
N LYS A 4 -10.25 1.12 -20.31
CA LYS A 4 -10.99 -0.12 -20.05
C LYS A 4 -10.76 -0.64 -18.64
N TYR A 5 -9.53 -0.57 -18.15
CA TYR A 5 -9.20 -0.93 -16.77
C TYR A 5 -9.90 -0.01 -15.76
N LYS A 6 -9.89 1.31 -16.00
CA LYS A 6 -10.59 2.28 -15.16
C LYS A 6 -12.07 1.97 -15.04
N ASN A 7 -12.74 1.77 -16.17
CA ASN A 7 -14.17 1.48 -16.21
C ASN A 7 -14.50 0.15 -15.51
N LEU A 8 -13.63 -0.86 -15.67
CA LEU A 8 -13.79 -2.14 -14.99
C LEU A 8 -13.66 -1.98 -13.47
N LEU A 9 -12.67 -1.23 -13.00
CA LEU A 9 -12.44 -1.00 -11.57
C LEU A 9 -13.63 -0.24 -10.94
N ILE A 10 -14.12 0.81 -11.61
CA ILE A 10 -15.34 1.54 -11.21
C ILE A 10 -16.52 0.56 -11.09
N SER A 11 -16.76 -0.23 -12.14
CA SER A 11 -17.86 -1.19 -12.14
C SER A 11 -17.77 -2.20 -11.01
N LYS A 12 -16.57 -2.64 -10.62
CA LYS A 12 -16.39 -3.58 -9.51
C LYS A 12 -16.70 -2.93 -8.17
N VAL A 13 -16.26 -1.69 -7.94
CA VAL A 13 -16.62 -0.94 -6.73
C VAL A 13 -18.13 -0.77 -6.63
N ASP A 14 -18.79 -0.41 -7.74
CA ASP A 14 -20.25 -0.23 -7.77
C ASP A 14 -21.01 -1.53 -7.50
N GLN A 15 -20.54 -2.65 -8.06
CA GLN A 15 -21.14 -3.97 -7.80
C GLN A 15 -21.06 -4.36 -6.32
N ILE A 16 -19.91 -4.10 -5.66
CA ILE A 16 -19.75 -4.37 -4.23
C ILE A 16 -20.74 -3.50 -3.43
N ARG A 17 -20.85 -2.22 -3.74
CA ARG A 17 -21.77 -1.31 -3.02
C ARG A 17 -23.22 -1.65 -3.19
N VAL A 18 -23.62 -2.14 -4.38
CA VAL A 18 -24.99 -2.62 -4.60
C VAL A 18 -25.26 -3.86 -3.75
N ALA A 19 -24.29 -4.79 -3.69
CA ALA A 19 -24.47 -6.03 -2.94
C ALA A 19 -24.34 -5.85 -1.42
N SER A 20 -23.53 -4.88 -0.97
CA SER A 20 -23.25 -4.61 0.44
C SER A 20 -22.95 -3.11 0.65
N PRO A 21 -23.99 -2.28 0.81
CA PRO A 21 -23.86 -0.81 0.84
C PRO A 21 -22.93 -0.28 1.92
N ASP A 22 -22.92 -0.93 3.09
CA ASP A 22 -22.17 -0.49 4.27
C ASP A 22 -20.73 -1.05 4.32
N THR A 23 -20.31 -1.77 3.28
CA THR A 23 -18.96 -2.35 3.25
C THR A 23 -17.91 -1.27 2.99
N ALA A 24 -16.94 -1.18 3.90
CA ALA A 24 -15.73 -0.39 3.66
C ALA A 24 -14.92 -1.02 2.54
N ILE A 25 -14.54 -0.20 1.55
CA ILE A 25 -13.76 -0.64 0.39
C ILE A 25 -12.41 0.08 0.43
N MET A 26 -11.33 -0.66 0.25
CA MET A 26 -10.00 -0.11 0.07
C MET A 26 -9.42 -0.57 -1.27
N ILE A 27 -8.94 0.39 -2.06
CA ILE A 27 -8.15 0.10 -3.25
C ILE A 27 -6.68 0.11 -2.84
N VAL A 28 -6.02 -1.02 -3.00
CA VAL A 28 -4.58 -1.16 -2.84
C VAL A 28 -3.93 -0.98 -4.21
N SER A 29 -2.99 -0.05 -4.33
CA SER A 29 -2.33 0.21 -5.61
C SER A 29 -1.46 -0.96 -6.05
N ALA A 30 -1.16 -1.00 -7.35
CA ALA A 30 -0.13 -1.91 -7.84
C ALA A 30 1.22 -1.59 -7.17
N PRO A 31 1.97 -2.61 -6.71
CA PRO A 31 3.29 -2.41 -6.11
C PRO A 31 4.31 -1.94 -7.15
N GLU A 32 5.47 -1.51 -6.68
CA GLU A 32 6.61 -1.39 -7.59
C GLU A 32 6.97 -2.77 -8.15
N SER A 33 7.19 -2.84 -9.44
CA SER A 33 7.55 -4.06 -10.14
C SER A 33 8.47 -3.78 -11.33
N LEU A 34 9.21 -4.80 -11.75
CA LEU A 34 10.20 -4.70 -12.83
C LEU A 34 9.91 -5.74 -13.90
N LYS A 35 9.96 -5.31 -15.16
CA LYS A 35 10.02 -6.20 -16.31
C LYS A 35 11.42 -6.83 -16.47
N ASN A 36 12.45 -6.11 -16.03
CA ASN A 36 13.83 -6.56 -16.07
C ASN A 36 14.59 -5.92 -14.90
N ILE A 37 15.46 -6.69 -14.23
CA ILE A 37 16.26 -6.25 -13.09
C ILE A 37 17.59 -5.59 -13.48
N ALA A 38 17.91 -5.46 -14.78
CA ALA A 38 19.12 -4.84 -15.25
C ALA A 38 19.17 -3.33 -14.91
N GLY A 39 20.38 -2.81 -14.75
CA GLY A 39 20.60 -1.40 -14.40
C GLY A 39 20.37 -1.08 -12.92
N GLN A 40 20.54 0.18 -12.56
CA GLN A 40 20.47 0.64 -11.18
C GLN A 40 19.06 0.50 -10.57
N CYS A 41 18.03 0.90 -11.31
CA CYS A 41 16.62 0.83 -10.87
C CYS A 41 15.85 -0.37 -11.45
N GLY A 42 16.41 -1.09 -12.42
CA GLY A 42 15.66 -2.02 -13.25
C GLY A 42 14.78 -1.31 -14.29
N ILE A 43 14.07 -2.09 -15.09
CA ILE A 43 13.15 -1.60 -16.13
C ILE A 43 11.73 -1.87 -15.69
N ARG A 44 10.97 -0.80 -15.44
CA ARG A 44 9.56 -0.87 -15.05
C ARG A 44 8.65 -1.26 -16.22
N PRO A 45 7.50 -1.92 -15.96
CA PRO A 45 6.45 -2.06 -16.97
C PRO A 45 5.94 -0.70 -17.43
N ILE A 46 5.83 -0.52 -18.74
CA ILE A 46 5.46 0.78 -19.36
C ILE A 46 4.15 1.38 -18.85
N LYS A 47 3.20 0.53 -18.45
CA LYS A 47 1.87 0.96 -17.99
C LYS A 47 1.72 1.02 -16.48
N LEU A 48 2.76 0.69 -15.71
CA LEU A 48 2.65 0.59 -14.25
C LEU A 48 2.18 1.90 -13.63
N THR A 49 2.85 3.01 -13.94
CA THR A 49 2.47 4.34 -13.42
C THR A 49 1.05 4.73 -13.84
N ALA A 50 0.65 4.44 -15.08
CA ALA A 50 -0.71 4.74 -15.55
C ALA A 50 -1.76 3.93 -14.78
N ILE A 51 -1.50 2.67 -14.48
CA ILE A 51 -2.39 1.83 -13.67
C ILE A 51 -2.49 2.34 -12.23
N GLN A 52 -1.37 2.68 -11.60
CA GLN A 52 -1.35 3.25 -10.25
C GLN A 52 -2.15 4.56 -10.17
N ASN A 53 -1.98 5.44 -11.16
CA ASN A 53 -2.75 6.69 -11.26
C ASN A 53 -4.24 6.44 -11.40
N VAL A 54 -4.65 5.47 -12.23
CA VAL A 54 -6.06 5.09 -12.36
C VAL A 54 -6.63 4.57 -11.05
N GLN A 55 -5.91 3.72 -10.33
CA GLN A 55 -6.33 3.19 -9.04
C GLN A 55 -6.57 4.32 -8.03
N TYR A 56 -5.66 5.29 -7.96
CA TYR A 56 -5.83 6.48 -7.13
C TYR A 56 -7.05 7.32 -7.55
N GLN A 57 -7.20 7.63 -8.85
CA GLN A 57 -8.34 8.39 -9.37
C GLN A 57 -9.68 7.71 -9.08
N VAL A 58 -9.76 6.39 -9.23
CA VAL A 58 -10.98 5.64 -8.93
C VAL A 58 -11.27 5.65 -7.44
N ALA A 59 -10.25 5.52 -6.60
CA ALA A 59 -10.41 5.62 -5.15
C ALA A 59 -11.02 6.98 -4.75
N GLN A 60 -10.49 8.08 -5.31
CA GLN A 60 -11.05 9.41 -5.09
C GLN A 60 -12.49 9.55 -5.63
N GLN A 61 -12.73 9.12 -6.87
CA GLN A 61 -14.03 9.23 -7.53
C GLN A 61 -15.12 8.43 -6.81
N LYS A 62 -14.75 7.27 -6.28
CA LYS A 62 -15.69 6.33 -5.64
C LYS A 62 -15.67 6.44 -4.11
N HIS A 63 -14.91 7.40 -3.55
CA HIS A 63 -14.80 7.60 -2.09
C HIS A 63 -14.46 6.30 -1.34
N THR A 64 -13.45 5.57 -1.83
CA THR A 64 -12.90 4.39 -1.16
C THR A 64 -11.64 4.75 -0.40
N LEU A 65 -11.24 3.91 0.55
CA LEU A 65 -9.88 3.97 1.07
C LEU A 65 -8.88 3.67 -0.04
N TYR A 66 -7.69 4.24 0.07
CA TYR A 66 -6.60 3.98 -0.87
C TYR A 66 -5.30 3.74 -0.10
N TRP A 67 -4.61 2.65 -0.41
CA TRP A 67 -3.29 2.38 0.12
C TRP A 67 -2.27 2.32 -1.00
N ASN A 68 -1.23 3.17 -0.91
CA ASN A 68 -0.18 3.24 -1.92
C ASN A 68 0.90 2.21 -1.62
N TRP A 69 0.76 1.03 -2.23
CA TRP A 69 1.71 -0.07 -2.06
C TRP A 69 3.12 0.29 -2.53
N GLN A 70 3.24 0.98 -3.67
CA GLN A 70 4.54 1.43 -4.18
C GLN A 70 5.24 2.34 -3.17
N GLN A 71 4.52 3.29 -2.57
CA GLN A 71 5.07 4.19 -1.56
C GLN A 71 5.49 3.44 -0.30
N ALA A 72 4.71 2.46 0.15
CA ALA A 72 5.07 1.60 1.29
C ALA A 72 6.35 0.79 1.05
N MET A 73 6.68 0.51 -0.21
CA MET A 73 7.96 -0.11 -0.59
C MET A 73 9.15 0.87 -0.62
N GLY A 74 8.91 2.18 -0.61
CA GLY A 74 9.93 3.22 -0.75
C GLY A 74 9.90 3.96 -2.10
N GLY A 75 8.80 3.85 -2.86
CA GLY A 75 8.61 4.57 -4.11
C GLY A 75 9.22 3.90 -5.34
N GLU A 76 9.52 4.70 -6.35
CA GLU A 76 10.18 4.23 -7.58
C GLU A 76 11.56 3.63 -7.28
N CYS A 77 11.98 2.66 -8.08
CA CYS A 77 13.23 1.91 -7.90
C CYS A 77 13.28 1.00 -6.65
N SER A 78 12.26 1.02 -5.79
CA SER A 78 12.27 0.25 -4.53
C SER A 78 12.36 -1.26 -4.77
N MET A 79 11.76 -1.79 -5.84
CA MET A 79 11.77 -3.23 -6.11
C MET A 79 13.20 -3.78 -6.28
N LYS A 80 14.10 -3.02 -6.89
CA LYS A 80 15.51 -3.42 -7.00
C LYS A 80 16.19 -3.52 -5.63
N SER A 81 15.96 -2.54 -4.78
CA SER A 81 16.42 -2.55 -3.39
C SER A 81 15.83 -3.71 -2.60
N TRP A 82 14.54 -3.98 -2.78
CA TRP A 82 13.85 -5.10 -2.13
C TRP A 82 14.41 -6.47 -2.54
N ILE A 83 14.72 -6.65 -3.83
CA ILE A 83 15.41 -7.87 -4.32
C ILE A 83 16.76 -8.02 -3.63
N ASN A 84 17.56 -6.96 -3.56
CA ASN A 84 18.88 -6.99 -2.93
C ASN A 84 18.82 -7.28 -1.43
N GLN A 85 17.73 -6.91 -0.75
CA GLN A 85 17.47 -7.18 0.67
C GLN A 85 16.82 -8.56 0.91
N GLY A 86 16.56 -9.35 -0.12
CA GLY A 86 15.87 -10.63 0.01
C GLY A 86 14.35 -10.51 0.25
N LEU A 87 13.79 -9.30 0.14
CA LEU A 87 12.36 -9.03 0.30
C LEU A 87 11.57 -9.23 -1.00
N GLY A 88 12.21 -8.99 -2.15
CA GLY A 88 11.68 -9.25 -3.49
C GLY A 88 12.31 -10.48 -4.12
N ARG A 89 11.58 -11.15 -5.01
CA ARG A 89 12.12 -12.25 -5.82
C ARG A 89 12.84 -11.71 -7.05
N LYS A 90 13.75 -12.52 -7.60
CA LYS A 90 14.55 -12.14 -8.78
C LYS A 90 13.73 -11.96 -10.07
N ASP A 91 12.47 -12.37 -10.07
CA ASP A 91 11.55 -12.12 -11.18
C ASP A 91 11.11 -10.64 -11.29
N GLY A 92 11.37 -9.84 -10.25
CA GLY A 92 11.02 -8.43 -10.21
C GLY A 92 9.53 -8.14 -9.98
N VAL A 93 8.74 -9.15 -9.68
CA VAL A 93 7.27 -9.05 -9.54
C VAL A 93 6.79 -9.56 -8.17
N HIS A 94 7.26 -10.72 -7.75
CA HIS A 94 6.82 -11.35 -6.51
C HIS A 94 7.71 -10.97 -5.33
N PHE A 95 7.15 -11.10 -4.14
CA PHE A 95 7.88 -10.88 -2.90
C PHE A 95 8.26 -12.22 -2.25
N SER A 96 9.26 -12.19 -1.40
CA SER A 96 9.54 -13.29 -0.48
C SER A 96 8.49 -13.28 0.66
N GLU A 97 8.48 -14.33 1.46
CA GLU A 97 7.66 -14.37 2.68
C GLU A 97 7.92 -13.15 3.58
N ALA A 98 9.21 -12.84 3.84
CA ALA A 98 9.60 -11.66 4.62
C ALA A 98 9.14 -10.36 3.97
N GLY A 99 9.13 -10.27 2.64
CA GLY A 99 8.61 -9.11 1.91
C GLY A 99 7.11 -8.93 2.09
N TYR A 100 6.34 -10.01 1.98
CA TYR A 100 4.90 -9.96 2.23
C TYR A 100 4.58 -9.65 3.70
N GLN A 101 5.32 -10.22 4.66
CA GLN A 101 5.16 -9.90 6.09
C GLN A 101 5.40 -8.42 6.37
N LYS A 102 6.48 -7.86 5.81
CA LYS A 102 6.80 -6.44 5.96
C LYS A 102 5.71 -5.53 5.39
N LEU A 103 5.16 -5.86 4.22
CA LEU A 103 4.06 -5.10 3.61
C LEU A 103 2.76 -5.24 4.38
N GLY A 104 2.45 -6.44 4.86
CA GLY A 104 1.27 -6.68 5.70
C GLY A 104 1.34 -5.90 7.01
N GLN A 105 2.51 -5.84 7.63
CA GLN A 105 2.74 -5.03 8.82
C GLN A 105 2.55 -3.54 8.53
N ALA A 106 3.15 -3.02 7.46
CA ALA A 106 2.99 -1.61 7.08
C ALA A 106 1.52 -1.24 6.84
N LEU A 107 0.77 -2.09 6.12
CA LEU A 107 -0.66 -1.87 5.91
C LEU A 107 -1.45 -1.89 7.23
N ALA A 108 -1.14 -2.82 8.12
CA ALA A 108 -1.81 -2.92 9.41
C ALA A 108 -1.53 -1.69 10.28
N GLU A 109 -0.29 -1.22 10.32
CA GLU A 109 0.11 -0.01 11.05
C GLU A 109 -0.60 1.24 10.52
N ASP A 110 -0.67 1.40 9.19
CA ASP A 110 -1.38 2.50 8.55
C ASP A 110 -2.88 2.46 8.86
N LEU A 111 -3.53 1.29 8.80
CA LEU A 111 -4.94 1.13 9.14
C LEU A 111 -5.21 1.41 10.61
N LEU A 112 -4.38 0.89 11.53
CA LEU A 112 -4.52 1.13 12.97
C LEU A 112 -4.33 2.61 13.30
N SER A 113 -3.37 3.27 12.67
CA SER A 113 -3.18 4.72 12.79
C SER A 113 -4.42 5.49 12.34
N PHE A 114 -4.98 5.09 11.21
CA PHE A 114 -6.17 5.72 10.66
C PHE A 114 -7.39 5.60 11.57
N VAL A 115 -7.64 4.45 12.16
CA VAL A 115 -8.79 4.25 13.05
C VAL A 115 -8.53 4.70 14.50
N GLY A 116 -7.37 5.30 14.79
CA GLY A 116 -7.05 5.84 16.11
C GLY A 116 -6.77 4.77 17.19
N LEU A 117 -6.54 3.52 16.81
CA LEU A 117 -6.32 2.41 17.73
C LEU A 117 -4.85 2.25 18.17
N GLN A 118 -3.94 3.13 17.75
CA GLN A 118 -2.51 3.03 18.12
C GLN A 118 -2.21 3.17 19.62
N GLN A 119 -3.14 3.69 20.42
CA GLN A 119 -2.89 3.90 21.85
C GLN A 119 -2.99 2.64 22.72
N SER A 120 -3.54 1.55 22.22
CA SER A 120 -3.82 0.35 23.02
C SER A 120 -2.66 -0.65 23.10
N TYR A 121 -1.65 -0.55 22.24
CA TYR A 121 -0.54 -1.52 22.19
C TYR A 121 0.68 -1.15 23.05
N ASN A 122 0.72 0.05 23.64
CA ASN A 122 1.84 0.51 24.46
C ASN A 122 1.65 0.35 25.96
N THR A 123 0.65 -0.42 26.41
CA THR A 123 0.55 -0.77 27.83
C THR A 123 1.34 -2.07 28.07
N PRO A 124 2.43 -2.04 28.84
CA PRO A 124 3.18 -3.27 29.14
C PRO A 124 2.37 -4.12 30.12
N THR A 125 1.62 -5.08 29.64
CA THR A 125 1.22 -6.21 30.48
C THR A 125 2.44 -7.10 30.61
N ASN A 126 3.01 -7.13 31.83
CA ASN A 126 4.03 -8.09 32.22
C ASN A 126 3.50 -9.53 31.99
N THR A 127 3.86 -10.10 30.89
CA THR A 127 3.93 -11.55 30.72
C THR A 127 5.10 -11.80 29.77
N GLU A 128 6.20 -12.27 30.34
CA GLU A 128 7.40 -12.64 29.60
C GLU A 128 7.08 -13.77 28.62
N VAL A 129 7.05 -13.45 27.35
CA VAL A 129 7.28 -14.41 26.27
C VAL A 129 8.54 -13.97 25.57
N ASN A 130 9.62 -14.72 25.79
CA ASN A 130 10.89 -14.55 25.11
C ASN A 130 10.73 -14.79 23.60
N VAL A 131 10.51 -13.74 22.83
CA VAL A 131 10.70 -13.75 21.38
C VAL A 131 11.92 -12.89 21.09
N ALA A 132 12.92 -13.52 20.48
CA ALA A 132 14.18 -12.89 20.13
C ALA A 132 13.96 -11.58 19.36
N LYS A 133 14.44 -10.49 19.95
CA LYS A 133 14.41 -9.15 19.36
C LYS A 133 15.35 -9.08 18.16
N SER A 134 14.79 -9.01 16.96
CA SER A 134 15.44 -8.40 15.82
C SER A 134 14.91 -6.96 15.72
N SER A 135 15.53 -6.04 16.44
CA SER A 135 15.22 -4.61 16.38
C SER A 135 15.92 -4.00 15.16
N GLN A 136 15.25 -3.95 14.02
CA GLN A 136 15.56 -2.94 13.02
C GLN A 136 14.50 -1.86 13.09
N GLN A 137 14.87 -0.75 13.68
CA GLN A 137 14.09 0.47 13.79
C GLN A 137 13.77 1.01 12.39
N TYR A 138 12.51 0.92 11.97
CA TYR A 138 12.01 1.61 10.78
C TYR A 138 12.07 3.11 11.05
N LYS A 139 12.95 3.83 10.35
CA LYS A 139 12.86 5.30 10.24
C LYS A 139 11.86 5.63 9.14
N PRO A 140 10.80 6.39 9.42
CA PRO A 140 9.94 6.90 8.35
C PRO A 140 10.81 7.72 7.39
N SER A 141 10.70 7.42 6.11
CA SER A 141 11.32 8.22 5.06
C SER A 141 10.69 9.61 5.06
N THR A 142 11.51 10.66 5.17
CA THR A 142 11.10 12.08 5.11
C THR A 142 10.74 12.54 3.71
N ASN A 143 10.13 11.69 2.91
CA ASN A 143 9.54 12.09 1.64
C ASN A 143 8.03 12.16 1.83
N THR A 144 7.49 13.36 1.74
CA THR A 144 6.07 13.71 1.78
C THR A 144 5.26 12.85 0.81
N GLY A 145 4.83 11.69 1.27
CA GLY A 145 3.88 10.82 0.59
C GLY A 145 2.47 11.19 1.04
N TYR A 146 1.59 11.52 0.10
CA TYR A 146 0.19 11.77 0.41
C TYR A 146 -0.57 10.45 0.34
N ALA A 147 -1.01 9.93 1.47
CA ALA A 147 -2.12 8.99 1.51
C ALA A 147 -3.40 9.80 1.74
N SER A 148 -4.29 9.84 0.77
CA SER A 148 -5.59 10.48 0.94
C SER A 148 -6.61 9.42 1.30
N ILE A 149 -7.19 9.53 2.48
CA ILE A 149 -8.27 8.68 2.96
C ILE A 149 -9.55 9.52 2.91
N CYS A 150 -10.49 9.11 2.07
CA CYS A 150 -11.80 9.74 1.97
C CYS A 150 -12.81 8.91 2.75
N LEU A 151 -13.45 9.52 3.76
CA LEU A 151 -14.53 8.91 4.52
C LEU A 151 -15.84 9.01 3.73
N GLU A 152 -16.60 7.93 3.73
CA GLU A 152 -17.92 7.88 3.12
C GLU A 152 -18.85 8.90 3.80
N GLY A 153 -19.56 9.70 2.97
CA GLY A 153 -20.54 10.70 3.44
C GLY A 153 -19.96 12.09 3.73
N THR A 154 -18.66 12.32 3.66
CA THR A 154 -18.08 13.65 3.80
C THR A 154 -17.37 14.06 2.49
N LYS A 155 -17.47 15.35 2.13
CA LYS A 155 -16.73 15.94 1.00
C LYS A 155 -15.24 16.14 1.32
N GLU A 156 -14.77 15.65 2.45
CA GLU A 156 -13.41 15.88 2.93
C GLU A 156 -12.58 14.61 2.83
N CYS A 157 -11.61 14.64 1.91
CA CYS A 157 -10.50 13.70 1.93
C CYS A 157 -9.44 14.25 2.90
N LYS A 158 -9.10 13.53 3.95
CA LYS A 158 -7.93 13.89 4.78
C LYS A 158 -6.67 13.33 4.14
N SER A 159 -5.81 14.24 3.71
CA SER A 159 -4.44 13.89 3.32
C SER A 159 -3.64 13.65 4.59
N ILE A 160 -3.09 12.46 4.75
CA ILE A 160 -2.12 12.18 5.81
C ILE A 160 -0.75 12.41 5.18
N SER A 161 -0.04 13.44 5.66
CA SER A 161 1.38 13.64 5.36
C SER A 161 2.16 12.80 6.34
N PHE A 162 3.02 11.92 5.84
CA PHE A 162 4.00 11.18 6.63
C PHE A 162 5.35 11.86 6.57
#